data_3e8633a91a0c51cbf88a4d567c75ced9
#
_entry.id   3e8633a91a0c51cbf88a4d567c75ced9
#
_cell.length_a   1.000
_cell.length_b   1.000
_cell.length_c   1.000
_cell.angle_alpha   90.00
_cell.angle_beta   90.00
_cell.angle_gamma   90.00
#
_symmetry.space_group_name_H-M   'P 1'
#
loop_
_entity.id
_entity.type
_entity.pdbx_description
1 polymer ?
#
loop_
_entity_poly.entity_id
_entity_poly.type
_entity_poly.pdbx_seq_one_letter_code
_entity_poly.pdbx_strand_id
1 'polypeptide(L)'
;VRNEIRYADLAGRPSRVIAGALATVLGFLMTLMMSPPAQACPICSGTAPKLTLLQKLINADRAVIARPLGGGDFEVLEAIKSSPKEDDRRGTRLRKPKFVPGEDVPTRADAPSVLLLRQSIGGAWVVAGQMPSSAAPAARLLVGGKRSTDMTLADWQARVVTLAPLLEHPVAVLAETAYGEIARSPYAAMRSARDRVKPADLRTWLADPGRAPRRPLYWLLYGINAGPVEARDIAARVDALGRSNGLTDLSSLLAADLEAGGSARRVVLRKRYFEDRSRTLPELQEAVLAFTVHADAGDAALRRDTAAMFGGMVRTHRALGGLVAADLARWQYWEAVPDYIALLRSRALHPVMRQPVLDYLTASGRPDALAAVAASEALRRTGSAAVIPTAALLSGRIP
;
A
#
# COMPACT_ATOMS: atom_id res chain seq x y z
N VAL A 1 -3.15 -20.95 84.44
CA VAL A 1 -2.49 -19.75 83.94
C VAL A 1 -2.45 -19.85 82.45
N ARG A 2 -3.36 -19.19 81.72
CA ARG A 2 -3.47 -19.08 80.27
C ARG A 2 -2.62 -17.91 79.80
N ASN A 3 -1.73 -18.15 78.85
CA ASN A 3 -1.06 -17.10 78.11
C ASN A 3 -1.69 -17.03 76.72
N GLU A 4 -2.48 -15.97 76.45
CA GLU A 4 -2.96 -15.57 75.14
C GLU A 4 -1.86 -14.75 74.45
N ILE A 5 -1.32 -15.26 73.33
CA ILE A 5 -0.45 -14.50 72.43
C ILE A 5 -1.36 -13.84 71.39
N ARG A 6 -1.45 -12.52 71.43
CA ARG A 6 -2.15 -11.69 70.40
C ARG A 6 -1.23 -11.63 69.15
N TYR A 7 -1.73 -12.11 68.04
CA TYR A 7 -1.18 -11.81 66.72
C TYR A 7 -1.70 -10.43 66.30
N ALA A 8 -0.80 -9.44 66.31
CA ALA A 8 -1.04 -8.12 65.81
C ALA A 8 -0.66 -8.03 64.34
N ASP A 9 -1.57 -7.55 63.55
CA ASP A 9 -1.55 -7.02 62.19
C ASP A 9 -0.15 -6.74 61.58
N LEU A 10 0.18 -7.50 60.54
CA LEU A 10 1.18 -7.15 59.52
C LEU A 10 0.49 -7.16 58.10
N ALA A 11 -0.57 -6.38 57.96
CA ALA A 11 -1.06 -6.01 56.63
C ALA A 11 -0.25 -4.82 56.12
N GLY A 12 0.93 -5.13 55.52
CA GLY A 12 1.74 -4.12 54.85
C GLY A 12 1.00 -3.61 53.58
N ARG A 13 0.62 -2.33 53.61
CA ARG A 13 0.10 -1.60 52.47
C ARG A 13 1.13 -1.66 51.33
N PRO A 14 0.80 -2.14 50.10
CA PRO A 14 1.73 -2.07 48.97
C PRO A 14 2.00 -0.58 48.70
N SER A 15 3.29 -0.22 48.69
CA SER A 15 3.73 1.14 48.45
C SER A 15 3.25 1.62 47.07
N ARG A 16 2.63 2.79 47.00
CA ARG A 16 2.12 3.44 45.78
C ARG A 16 3.19 3.59 44.67
N VAL A 17 4.45 3.50 45.03
CA VAL A 17 5.61 3.56 44.14
C VAL A 17 5.71 2.30 43.28
N ILE A 18 5.43 1.09 43.82
CA ILE A 18 5.50 -0.17 43.06
C ILE A 18 4.33 -0.27 42.03
N ALA A 19 3.15 0.22 42.41
CA ALA A 19 1.99 0.25 41.51
C ALA A 19 2.18 1.23 40.33
N GLY A 20 2.86 2.36 40.55
CA GLY A 20 3.18 3.33 39.51
C GLY A 20 4.25 2.79 38.52
N ALA A 21 5.26 2.09 38.98
CA ALA A 21 6.30 1.48 38.14
C ALA A 21 5.75 0.34 37.26
N LEU A 22 4.84 -0.48 37.80
CA LEU A 22 4.19 -1.56 37.02
C LEU A 22 3.27 -1.00 35.94
N ALA A 23 2.52 0.07 36.22
CA ALA A 23 1.62 0.71 35.24
C ALA A 23 2.40 1.36 34.08
N THR A 24 3.55 1.98 34.36
CA THR A 24 4.42 2.58 33.33
C THR A 24 5.10 1.51 32.47
N VAL A 25 5.56 0.41 33.05
CA VAL A 25 6.15 -0.71 32.29
C VAL A 25 5.11 -1.42 31.43
N LEU A 26 3.90 -1.64 31.95
CA LEU A 26 2.79 -2.24 31.18
C LEU A 26 2.33 -1.32 30.03
N GLY A 27 2.27 -0.01 30.26
CA GLY A 27 1.97 0.99 29.23
C GLY A 27 3.02 1.03 28.11
N PHE A 28 4.31 0.93 28.48
CA PHE A 28 5.43 0.89 27.53
C PHE A 28 5.48 -0.43 26.74
N LEU A 29 5.14 -1.57 27.36
CA LEU A 29 5.01 -2.86 26.66
C LEU A 29 3.82 -2.88 25.70
N MET A 30 2.70 -2.26 26.02
CA MET A 30 1.54 -2.19 25.12
C MET A 30 1.80 -1.31 23.88
N THR A 31 2.58 -0.23 24.02
CA THR A 31 2.95 0.61 22.87
C THR A 31 3.96 -0.08 21.93
N LEU A 32 4.78 -1.02 22.42
CA LEU A 32 5.70 -1.81 21.60
C LEU A 32 5.02 -2.91 20.76
N MET A 33 3.78 -3.30 21.11
CA MET A 33 3.04 -4.37 20.40
C MET A 33 2.15 -3.85 19.27
N MET A 34 1.95 -2.55 19.12
CA MET A 34 1.17 -1.98 18.02
C MET A 34 2.09 -1.58 16.86
N SER A 35 2.75 -2.54 16.21
CA SER A 35 3.28 -2.29 14.87
C SER A 35 2.11 -1.94 13.97
N PRO A 36 2.08 -0.74 13.34
CA PRO A 36 1.01 -0.42 12.42
C PRO A 36 0.93 -1.50 11.34
N PRO A 37 -0.28 -1.88 10.91
CA PRO A 37 -0.43 -2.86 9.83
C PRO A 37 0.39 -2.40 8.64
N ALA A 38 1.11 -3.33 8.02
CA ALA A 38 1.95 -3.06 6.86
C ALA A 38 1.07 -2.53 5.72
N GLN A 39 1.17 -1.23 5.45
CA GLN A 39 0.34 -0.56 4.44
C GLN A 39 0.79 -0.94 3.03
N ALA A 40 -0.19 -1.20 2.15
CA ALA A 40 0.04 -1.42 0.73
C ALA A 40 0.80 -0.23 0.11
N CYS A 41 1.68 -0.52 -0.88
CA CYS A 41 2.38 0.53 -1.59
C CYS A 41 1.39 1.41 -2.39
N PRO A 42 1.24 2.69 -2.08
CA PRO A 42 0.25 3.54 -2.72
C PRO A 42 0.56 3.81 -4.21
N ILE A 43 1.80 3.66 -4.64
CA ILE A 43 2.21 3.82 -6.05
C ILE A 43 1.57 2.75 -6.94
N CYS A 44 1.47 1.49 -6.46
CA CYS A 44 1.04 0.35 -7.26
C CYS A 44 -0.39 -0.11 -6.96
N SER A 45 -0.93 0.20 -5.77
CA SER A 45 -2.20 -0.36 -5.31
C SER A 45 -3.40 0.01 -6.17
N GLY A 46 -3.37 1.17 -6.83
CA GLY A 46 -4.44 1.65 -7.71
C GLY A 46 -4.62 0.81 -8.98
N THR A 47 -3.59 0.11 -9.43
CA THR A 47 -3.61 -0.75 -10.62
C THR A 47 -3.75 -2.24 -10.30
N ALA A 48 -3.67 -2.62 -9.00
CA ALA A 48 -3.77 -4.00 -8.57
C ALA A 48 -5.21 -4.54 -8.75
N PRO A 49 -5.40 -5.79 -9.27
CA PRO A 49 -6.70 -6.44 -9.37
C PRO A 49 -7.38 -6.51 -8.00
N LYS A 50 -8.69 -6.21 -7.93
CA LYS A 50 -9.42 -6.21 -6.65
C LYS A 50 -9.39 -7.57 -5.94
N LEU A 51 -9.41 -8.69 -6.70
CA LEU A 51 -9.43 -10.04 -6.17
C LEU A 51 -8.51 -10.95 -7.00
N THR A 52 -7.43 -11.43 -6.39
CA THR A 52 -6.46 -12.33 -7.02
C THR A 52 -6.87 -13.80 -6.89
N LEU A 53 -6.26 -14.69 -7.68
CA LEU A 53 -6.44 -16.13 -7.52
C LEU A 53 -6.04 -16.59 -6.11
N LEU A 54 -4.96 -16.05 -5.54
CA LEU A 54 -4.54 -16.38 -4.18
C LEU A 54 -5.66 -16.11 -3.17
N GLN A 55 -6.31 -14.95 -3.25
CA GLN A 55 -7.41 -14.59 -2.36
C GLN A 55 -8.65 -15.47 -2.58
N LYS A 56 -8.91 -15.84 -3.83
CA LYS A 56 -9.96 -16.82 -4.15
C LYS A 56 -9.64 -18.20 -3.55
N LEU A 57 -8.39 -18.66 -3.64
CA LEU A 57 -7.93 -19.94 -3.08
C LEU A 57 -7.98 -19.99 -1.55
N ILE A 58 -7.69 -18.88 -0.86
CA ILE A 58 -7.83 -18.78 0.60
C ILE A 58 -9.27 -19.13 1.01
N ASN A 59 -10.26 -18.61 0.29
CA ASN A 59 -11.67 -18.76 0.60
C ASN A 59 -12.29 -20.05 -0.01
N ALA A 60 -11.59 -20.73 -0.92
CA ALA A 60 -12.08 -21.96 -1.52
C ALA A 60 -11.92 -23.13 -0.56
N ASP A 61 -12.90 -24.04 -0.50
CA ASP A 61 -12.79 -25.35 0.14
C ASP A 61 -12.16 -26.37 -0.81
N ARG A 62 -12.31 -26.17 -2.13
CA ARG A 62 -11.82 -27.06 -3.17
C ARG A 62 -11.32 -26.28 -4.39
N ALA A 63 -10.22 -26.74 -4.97
CA ALA A 63 -9.66 -26.20 -6.20
C ALA A 63 -9.05 -27.31 -7.05
N VAL A 64 -9.51 -27.46 -8.29
CA VAL A 64 -9.01 -28.50 -9.20
C VAL A 64 -8.75 -27.92 -10.59
N ILE A 65 -7.70 -28.40 -11.25
CA ILE A 65 -7.54 -28.22 -12.69
C ILE A 65 -8.34 -29.34 -13.36
N ALA A 66 -9.29 -28.99 -14.22
CA ALA A 66 -10.18 -29.93 -14.85
C ALA A 66 -10.26 -29.69 -16.37
N ARG A 67 -10.42 -30.77 -17.11
CA ARG A 67 -10.65 -30.78 -18.55
C ARG A 67 -12.15 -30.95 -18.82
N PRO A 68 -12.76 -30.16 -19.68
CA PRO A 68 -14.14 -30.37 -20.09
C PRO A 68 -14.25 -31.67 -20.94
N LEU A 69 -15.30 -32.44 -20.72
CA LEU A 69 -15.58 -33.66 -21.45
C LEU A 69 -16.74 -33.52 -22.45
N GLY A 70 -17.33 -32.31 -22.52
CA GLY A 70 -18.56 -32.07 -23.24
C GLY A 70 -19.81 -32.33 -22.39
N GLY A 71 -20.97 -31.81 -22.80
CA GLY A 71 -22.23 -31.99 -22.08
C GLY A 71 -22.28 -31.44 -20.65
N GLY A 72 -21.30 -30.61 -20.26
CA GLY A 72 -21.20 -29.99 -18.94
C GLY A 72 -20.45 -30.85 -17.89
N ASP A 73 -19.86 -31.97 -18.30
CA ASP A 73 -19.01 -32.79 -17.43
C ASP A 73 -17.54 -32.38 -17.52
N PHE A 74 -16.80 -32.64 -16.43
CA PHE A 74 -15.35 -32.37 -16.36
C PHE A 74 -14.59 -33.55 -15.79
N GLU A 75 -13.34 -33.71 -16.17
CA GLU A 75 -12.40 -34.66 -15.61
C GLU A 75 -11.33 -33.92 -14.80
N VAL A 76 -11.11 -34.31 -13.57
CA VAL A 76 -10.04 -33.76 -12.73
C VAL A 76 -8.69 -34.22 -13.25
N LEU A 77 -7.83 -33.27 -13.62
CA LEU A 77 -6.44 -33.51 -14.03
C LEU A 77 -5.49 -33.41 -12.86
N GLU A 78 -5.68 -32.40 -12.01
CA GLU A 78 -4.84 -32.12 -10.85
C GLU A 78 -5.67 -31.51 -9.73
N ALA A 79 -5.45 -31.98 -8.50
CA ALA A 79 -5.94 -31.32 -7.31
C ALA A 79 -4.97 -30.23 -6.86
N ILE A 80 -5.48 -28.99 -6.69
CA ILE A 80 -4.71 -27.86 -6.19
C ILE A 80 -4.99 -27.68 -4.70
N LYS A 81 -6.27 -27.72 -4.30
CA LYS A 81 -6.70 -27.71 -2.91
C LYS A 81 -7.82 -28.74 -2.73
N SER A 82 -7.58 -29.75 -1.91
CA SER A 82 -8.52 -30.84 -1.71
C SER A 82 -9.44 -30.58 -0.53
N SER A 83 -10.69 -31.04 -0.67
CA SER A 83 -11.62 -31.15 0.44
C SER A 83 -11.49 -32.55 1.08
N PRO A 84 -11.38 -32.69 2.41
CA PRO A 84 -11.20 -34.00 3.08
C PRO A 84 -12.34 -34.98 2.83
N LYS A 85 -13.49 -34.52 2.35
CA LYS A 85 -14.72 -35.32 2.19
C LYS A 85 -14.99 -35.74 0.73
N GLU A 86 -14.12 -35.38 -0.21
CA GLU A 86 -14.37 -35.63 -1.63
C GLU A 86 -13.16 -36.25 -2.32
N ASP A 87 -13.41 -37.04 -3.35
CA ASP A 87 -12.36 -37.66 -4.16
C ASP A 87 -11.86 -36.67 -5.21
N ASP A 88 -10.61 -36.26 -5.07
CA ASP A 88 -9.92 -35.32 -5.95
C ASP A 88 -8.82 -36.01 -6.78
N ARG A 89 -8.84 -37.37 -6.84
CA ARG A 89 -7.84 -38.08 -7.62
C ARG A 89 -7.96 -37.75 -9.11
N ARG A 90 -6.85 -37.77 -9.77
CA ARG A 90 -6.77 -37.62 -11.23
C ARG A 90 -7.68 -38.66 -11.90
N GLY A 91 -8.46 -38.21 -12.89
CA GLY A 91 -9.46 -39.02 -13.58
C GLY A 91 -10.86 -39.00 -12.94
N THR A 92 -11.02 -38.42 -11.75
CA THR A 92 -12.34 -38.26 -11.13
C THR A 92 -13.23 -37.39 -12.01
N ARG A 93 -14.48 -37.84 -12.25
CA ARG A 93 -15.44 -37.14 -13.09
C ARG A 93 -16.35 -36.27 -12.25
N LEU A 94 -16.36 -34.96 -12.55
CA LEU A 94 -17.33 -34.00 -12.04
C LEU A 94 -18.54 -34.00 -13.00
N ARG A 95 -19.66 -34.57 -12.58
CA ARG A 95 -20.87 -34.68 -13.40
C ARG A 95 -21.71 -33.41 -13.26
N LYS A 96 -21.86 -32.64 -14.34
CA LYS A 96 -22.66 -31.42 -14.43
C LYS A 96 -22.58 -30.54 -13.16
N PRO A 97 -21.35 -30.15 -12.75
CA PRO A 97 -21.18 -29.29 -11.58
C PRO A 97 -21.99 -28.01 -11.74
N LYS A 98 -22.63 -27.54 -10.66
CA LYS A 98 -23.35 -26.27 -10.67
C LYS A 98 -22.34 -25.13 -10.67
N PHE A 99 -22.46 -24.21 -11.61
CA PHE A 99 -21.64 -23.01 -11.67
C PHE A 99 -22.42 -21.79 -11.16
N VAL A 100 -21.66 -20.75 -10.74
CA VAL A 100 -22.26 -19.43 -10.45
C VAL A 100 -22.86 -18.89 -11.74
N PRO A 101 -24.06 -18.30 -11.70
CA PRO A 101 -24.66 -17.71 -12.89
C PRO A 101 -23.77 -16.63 -13.52
N GLY A 102 -23.62 -16.65 -14.84
CA GLY A 102 -22.79 -15.71 -15.59
C GLY A 102 -21.33 -16.09 -15.77
N GLU A 103 -20.90 -17.26 -15.23
CA GLU A 103 -19.55 -17.78 -15.49
C GLU A 103 -19.41 -18.25 -16.95
N ASP A 104 -18.29 -17.94 -17.57
CA ASP A 104 -17.92 -18.44 -18.91
C ASP A 104 -17.35 -19.87 -18.79
N VAL A 105 -18.28 -20.83 -18.78
CA VAL A 105 -17.94 -22.25 -18.57
C VAL A 105 -17.63 -22.90 -19.91
N PRO A 106 -16.45 -23.51 -20.09
CA PRO A 106 -16.12 -24.22 -21.33
C PRO A 106 -16.97 -25.51 -21.43
N THR A 107 -17.79 -25.58 -22.48
CA THR A 107 -18.74 -26.68 -22.71
C THR A 107 -18.26 -27.71 -23.74
N ARG A 108 -17.26 -27.38 -24.55
CA ARG A 108 -16.72 -28.24 -25.61
C ARG A 108 -15.62 -29.14 -25.06
N ALA A 109 -15.56 -30.38 -25.50
CA ALA A 109 -14.56 -31.35 -25.05
C ALA A 109 -13.12 -31.00 -25.51
N ASP A 110 -12.98 -30.21 -26.58
CA ASP A 110 -11.71 -29.72 -27.12
C ASP A 110 -11.25 -28.39 -26.49
N ALA A 111 -12.03 -27.82 -25.59
CA ALA A 111 -11.65 -26.58 -24.92
C ALA A 111 -10.47 -26.80 -23.94
N PRO A 112 -9.64 -25.76 -23.71
CA PRO A 112 -8.53 -25.83 -22.76
C PRO A 112 -9.00 -26.22 -21.36
N SER A 113 -8.11 -26.86 -20.60
CA SER A 113 -8.32 -27.14 -19.18
C SER A 113 -8.40 -25.84 -18.37
N VAL A 114 -9.23 -25.86 -17.34
CA VAL A 114 -9.51 -24.68 -16.49
C VAL A 114 -9.28 -25.00 -15.03
N LEU A 115 -8.97 -23.96 -14.25
CA LEU A 115 -8.98 -24.02 -12.80
C LEU A 115 -10.39 -23.74 -12.31
N LEU A 116 -10.98 -24.72 -11.63
CA LEU A 116 -12.28 -24.64 -10.99
C LEU A 116 -12.10 -24.46 -9.48
N LEU A 117 -12.83 -23.52 -8.91
CA LEU A 117 -12.85 -23.22 -7.47
C LEU A 117 -14.26 -23.38 -6.92
N ARG A 118 -14.36 -23.87 -5.69
CA ARG A 118 -15.61 -23.93 -4.94
C ARG A 118 -15.38 -23.44 -3.51
N GLN A 119 -16.28 -22.62 -2.97
CA GLN A 119 -16.11 -22.01 -1.65
C GLN A 119 -16.65 -22.85 -0.49
N SER A 120 -17.61 -23.73 -0.76
CA SER A 120 -18.22 -24.61 0.27
C SER A 120 -18.67 -25.93 -0.33
N ILE A 121 -18.72 -26.97 0.51
CA ILE A 121 -19.20 -28.28 0.11
C ILE A 121 -20.64 -28.17 -0.45
N GLY A 122 -20.87 -28.72 -1.63
CA GLY A 122 -22.16 -28.61 -2.34
C GLY A 122 -22.45 -27.24 -2.97
N GLY A 123 -21.57 -26.26 -2.80
CA GLY A 123 -21.68 -24.94 -3.40
C GLY A 123 -21.42 -24.92 -4.90
N ALA A 124 -21.72 -23.79 -5.52
CA ALA A 124 -21.46 -23.56 -6.94
C ALA A 124 -19.95 -23.38 -7.21
N TRP A 125 -19.56 -23.79 -8.40
CA TRP A 125 -18.20 -23.66 -8.91
C TRP A 125 -18.01 -22.30 -9.63
N VAL A 126 -16.77 -21.83 -9.61
CA VAL A 126 -16.31 -20.64 -10.32
C VAL A 126 -15.16 -21.03 -11.24
N VAL A 127 -15.15 -20.55 -12.46
CA VAL A 127 -14.03 -20.70 -13.39
C VAL A 127 -13.00 -19.60 -13.08
N ALA A 128 -11.84 -19.97 -12.54
CA ALA A 128 -10.80 -18.99 -12.20
C ALA A 128 -9.96 -18.57 -13.42
N GLY A 129 -9.95 -19.39 -14.47
CA GLY A 129 -9.26 -19.13 -15.72
C GLY A 129 -8.71 -20.40 -16.36
N GLN A 130 -8.17 -20.26 -17.55
CA GLN A 130 -7.47 -21.37 -18.23
C GLN A 130 -6.20 -21.73 -17.48
N MET A 131 -5.97 -23.04 -17.28
CA MET A 131 -4.80 -23.54 -16.56
C MET A 131 -4.46 -24.96 -17.03
N PRO A 132 -3.32 -25.16 -17.68
CA PRO A 132 -2.83 -26.50 -18.04
C PRO A 132 -2.35 -27.24 -16.78
N SER A 133 -2.42 -28.58 -16.77
CA SER A 133 -1.95 -29.41 -15.65
C SER A 133 -0.47 -29.20 -15.33
N SER A 134 0.36 -28.83 -16.31
CA SER A 134 1.77 -28.46 -16.11
C SER A 134 1.98 -27.25 -15.18
N ALA A 135 0.96 -26.40 -15.03
CA ALA A 135 1.01 -25.24 -14.13
C ALA A 135 0.57 -25.58 -12.67
N ALA A 136 0.16 -26.81 -12.39
CA ALA A 136 -0.24 -27.24 -11.06
C ALA A 136 0.80 -26.96 -9.96
N PRO A 137 2.12 -27.18 -10.17
CA PRO A 137 3.12 -26.85 -9.14
C PRO A 137 3.10 -25.36 -8.77
N ALA A 138 3.01 -24.46 -9.76
CA ALA A 138 2.93 -23.03 -9.52
C ALA A 138 1.61 -22.63 -8.79
N ALA A 139 0.48 -23.22 -9.17
CA ALA A 139 -0.79 -22.98 -8.52
C ALA A 139 -0.80 -23.44 -7.05
N ARG A 140 -0.12 -24.55 -6.75
CA ARG A 140 0.00 -25.06 -5.36
C ARG A 140 0.79 -24.13 -4.45
N LEU A 141 1.72 -23.32 -4.97
CA LEU A 141 2.43 -22.31 -4.19
C LEU A 141 1.47 -21.24 -3.60
N LEU A 142 0.28 -21.09 -4.18
CA LEU A 142 -0.73 -20.13 -3.73
C LEU A 142 -1.63 -20.70 -2.61
N VAL A 143 -1.60 -22.01 -2.38
CA VAL A 143 -2.43 -22.66 -1.35
C VAL A 143 -1.85 -22.43 0.04
N GLY A 144 -2.71 -22.18 1.03
CA GLY A 144 -2.29 -21.94 2.41
C GLY A 144 -1.82 -20.49 2.70
N GLY A 145 -2.00 -19.58 1.75
CA GLY A 145 -1.70 -18.16 1.96
C GLY A 145 -2.57 -17.55 3.06
N LYS A 146 -2.03 -16.51 3.74
CA LYS A 146 -2.77 -15.70 4.71
C LYS A 146 -3.58 -14.62 4.00
N ARG A 147 -4.65 -14.12 4.63
CA ARG A 147 -5.34 -12.91 4.17
C ARG A 147 -4.42 -11.71 4.34
N SER A 148 -4.54 -10.73 3.45
CA SER A 148 -3.69 -9.53 3.47
C SER A 148 -3.79 -8.76 4.79
N THR A 149 -4.96 -8.77 5.44
CA THR A 149 -5.22 -8.14 6.75
C THR A 149 -4.45 -8.78 7.90
N ASP A 150 -4.08 -10.05 7.76
CA ASP A 150 -3.49 -10.87 8.82
C ASP A 150 -1.97 -11.04 8.64
N MET A 151 -1.39 -10.30 7.67
CA MET A 151 0.01 -10.46 7.30
C MET A 151 0.92 -9.48 8.02
N THR A 152 1.98 -10.02 8.59
CA THR A 152 3.15 -9.24 9.04
C THR A 152 4.04 -8.83 7.86
N LEU A 153 5.01 -7.95 8.09
CA LEU A 153 6.00 -7.61 7.07
C LEU A 153 6.76 -8.85 6.57
N ALA A 154 7.12 -9.75 7.48
CA ALA A 154 7.81 -11.01 7.12
C ALA A 154 6.94 -11.92 6.23
N ASP A 155 5.63 -12.00 6.50
CA ASP A 155 4.70 -12.75 5.66
C ASP A 155 4.62 -12.15 4.24
N TRP A 156 4.60 -10.81 4.14
CA TRP A 156 4.65 -10.11 2.86
C TRP A 156 5.96 -10.34 2.11
N GLN A 157 7.09 -10.31 2.80
CA GLN A 157 8.41 -10.61 2.21
C GLN A 157 8.45 -12.02 1.63
N ALA A 158 8.00 -13.03 2.39
CA ALA A 158 7.93 -14.41 1.93
C ALA A 158 7.02 -14.54 0.70
N ARG A 159 5.86 -13.88 0.70
CA ARG A 159 4.94 -13.85 -0.44
C ARG A 159 5.57 -13.24 -1.68
N VAL A 160 6.24 -12.09 -1.55
CA VAL A 160 6.94 -11.44 -2.66
C VAL A 160 8.02 -12.36 -3.25
N VAL A 161 8.83 -13.01 -2.41
CA VAL A 161 9.85 -13.96 -2.85
C VAL A 161 9.24 -15.13 -3.64
N THR A 162 8.11 -15.66 -3.16
CA THR A 162 7.41 -16.78 -3.82
C THR A 162 6.79 -16.37 -5.16
N LEU A 163 6.23 -15.17 -5.25
CA LEU A 163 5.47 -14.74 -6.42
C LEU A 163 6.31 -14.01 -7.48
N ALA A 164 7.44 -13.42 -7.12
CA ALA A 164 8.27 -12.69 -8.08
C ALA A 164 8.66 -13.51 -9.34
N PRO A 165 8.99 -14.81 -9.25
CA PRO A 165 9.25 -15.63 -10.44
C PRO A 165 8.01 -15.90 -11.32
N LEU A 166 6.80 -15.63 -10.81
CA LEU A 166 5.55 -15.83 -11.55
C LEU A 166 5.08 -14.55 -12.28
N LEU A 167 5.78 -13.42 -12.12
CA LEU A 167 5.53 -12.23 -12.94
C LEU A 167 5.70 -12.61 -14.41
N GLU A 168 4.71 -12.20 -15.23
CA GLU A 168 4.67 -12.52 -16.68
C GLU A 168 4.72 -14.03 -16.99
N HIS A 169 4.25 -14.89 -16.06
CA HIS A 169 4.08 -16.32 -16.31
C HIS A 169 3.16 -16.56 -17.53
N PRO A 170 3.42 -17.56 -18.38
CA PRO A 170 2.59 -17.85 -19.57
C PRO A 170 1.11 -18.09 -19.27
N VAL A 171 0.79 -18.59 -18.08
CA VAL A 171 -0.60 -18.72 -17.60
C VAL A 171 -1.05 -17.41 -17.00
N ALA A 172 -1.94 -16.70 -17.69
CA ALA A 172 -2.35 -15.34 -17.36
C ALA A 172 -2.82 -15.18 -15.91
N VAL A 173 -3.64 -16.10 -15.39
CA VAL A 173 -4.17 -16.02 -14.02
C VAL A 173 -3.07 -16.10 -12.94
N LEU A 174 -1.94 -16.78 -13.22
CA LEU A 174 -0.78 -16.81 -12.32
C LEU A 174 0.00 -15.51 -12.41
N ALA A 175 0.25 -14.99 -13.61
CA ALA A 175 0.90 -13.69 -13.81
C ALA A 175 0.12 -12.54 -13.16
N GLU A 176 -1.19 -12.50 -13.35
CA GLU A 176 -2.08 -11.50 -12.73
C GLU A 176 -2.08 -11.61 -11.20
N THR A 177 -2.03 -12.84 -10.68
CA THR A 177 -1.95 -13.06 -9.24
C THR A 177 -0.63 -12.56 -8.68
N ALA A 178 0.49 -12.89 -9.31
CA ALA A 178 1.81 -12.43 -8.91
C ALA A 178 1.87 -10.89 -8.93
N TYR A 179 1.45 -10.28 -10.02
CA TYR A 179 1.37 -8.84 -10.14
C TYR A 179 0.50 -8.22 -9.04
N GLY A 180 -0.75 -8.70 -8.88
CA GLY A 180 -1.71 -8.12 -7.95
C GLY A 180 -1.30 -8.23 -6.48
N GLU A 181 -0.68 -9.34 -6.08
CA GLU A 181 -0.21 -9.54 -4.70
C GLU A 181 1.06 -8.72 -4.42
N ILE A 182 2.01 -8.64 -5.36
CA ILE A 182 3.22 -7.83 -5.20
C ILE A 182 2.86 -6.34 -5.20
N ALA A 183 1.98 -5.90 -6.11
CA ALA A 183 1.55 -4.50 -6.19
C ALA A 183 0.84 -4.01 -4.91
N ARG A 184 0.20 -4.92 -4.15
CA ARG A 184 -0.41 -4.63 -2.85
C ARG A 184 0.55 -4.69 -1.68
N SER A 185 1.71 -5.32 -1.86
CA SER A 185 2.64 -5.46 -0.74
C SER A 185 3.21 -4.10 -0.32
N PRO A 186 3.61 -3.94 0.94
CA PRO A 186 4.37 -2.78 1.37
C PRO A 186 5.67 -2.67 0.56
N TYR A 187 6.12 -1.44 0.26
CA TYR A 187 7.36 -1.24 -0.48
C TYR A 187 8.57 -1.89 0.20
N ALA A 188 8.62 -1.88 1.53
CA ALA A 188 9.64 -2.59 2.30
C ALA A 188 9.67 -4.10 2.00
N ALA A 189 8.50 -4.71 1.76
CA ALA A 189 8.43 -6.12 1.37
C ALA A 189 8.83 -6.35 -0.09
N MET A 190 8.53 -5.39 -1.00
CA MET A 190 8.94 -5.49 -2.41
C MET A 190 10.45 -5.62 -2.57
N ARG A 191 11.25 -5.04 -1.66
CA ARG A 191 12.72 -5.18 -1.65
C ARG A 191 13.18 -6.63 -1.57
N SER A 192 12.35 -7.56 -1.09
CA SER A 192 12.64 -9.00 -1.10
C SER A 192 12.58 -9.63 -2.49
N ALA A 193 12.14 -8.89 -3.52
CA ALA A 193 12.25 -9.30 -4.92
C ALA A 193 13.65 -9.07 -5.51
N ARG A 194 14.59 -8.51 -4.72
CA ARG A 194 16.00 -8.35 -5.15
C ARG A 194 16.57 -9.70 -5.57
N ASP A 195 17.21 -9.72 -6.73
CA ASP A 195 17.79 -10.90 -7.39
C ASP A 195 16.76 -11.98 -7.79
N ARG A 196 15.45 -11.67 -7.72
CA ARG A 196 14.38 -12.60 -8.13
C ARG A 196 13.83 -12.29 -9.53
N VAL A 197 14.02 -11.07 -10.01
CA VAL A 197 13.61 -10.63 -11.35
C VAL A 197 14.81 -10.00 -12.03
N LYS A 198 15.13 -10.48 -13.23
CA LYS A 198 16.30 -9.98 -13.96
C LYS A 198 16.06 -8.57 -14.49
N PRO A 199 17.02 -7.64 -14.36
CA PRO A 199 16.88 -6.28 -14.92
C PRO A 199 16.58 -6.26 -16.42
N ALA A 200 17.12 -7.22 -17.18
CA ALA A 200 16.87 -7.35 -18.62
C ALA A 200 15.38 -7.63 -18.93
N ASP A 201 14.74 -8.51 -18.16
CA ASP A 201 13.32 -8.82 -18.31
C ASP A 201 12.46 -7.59 -17.98
N LEU A 202 12.78 -6.89 -16.86
CA LEU A 202 12.10 -5.67 -16.45
C LEU A 202 12.22 -4.57 -17.52
N ARG A 203 13.39 -4.41 -18.12
CA ARG A 203 13.60 -3.46 -19.23
C ARG A 203 12.71 -3.80 -20.44
N THR A 204 12.58 -5.07 -20.78
CA THR A 204 11.71 -5.55 -21.85
C THR A 204 10.24 -5.26 -21.53
N TRP A 205 9.80 -5.55 -20.30
CA TRP A 205 8.42 -5.33 -19.87
C TRP A 205 8.06 -3.83 -19.80
N LEU A 206 8.99 -2.98 -19.37
CA LEU A 206 8.80 -1.53 -19.34
C LEU A 206 8.68 -0.93 -20.75
N ALA A 207 9.31 -1.53 -21.74
CA ALA A 207 9.25 -1.09 -23.15
C ALA A 207 7.96 -1.54 -23.85
N ASP A 208 7.26 -2.54 -23.34
CA ASP A 208 6.05 -3.10 -23.95
C ASP A 208 4.82 -2.21 -23.67
N PRO A 209 4.19 -1.61 -24.69
CA PRO A 209 2.95 -0.83 -24.51
C PRO A 209 1.80 -1.63 -23.91
N GLY A 210 1.71 -2.94 -24.19
CA GLY A 210 0.68 -3.82 -23.64
C GLY A 210 0.76 -3.98 -22.12
N ARG A 211 1.91 -3.64 -21.53
CA ARG A 211 2.14 -3.69 -20.08
C ARG A 211 2.08 -2.32 -19.39
N ALA A 212 1.61 -1.28 -20.08
CA ALA A 212 1.52 0.06 -19.51
C ALA A 212 0.81 0.12 -18.13
N PRO A 213 -0.30 -0.60 -17.86
CA PRO A 213 -0.93 -0.60 -16.54
C PRO A 213 -0.06 -1.20 -15.41
N ARG A 214 0.97 -2.00 -15.76
CA ARG A 214 1.86 -2.66 -14.80
C ARG A 214 3.19 -1.91 -14.59
N ARG A 215 3.48 -0.88 -15.39
CA ARG A 215 4.72 -0.10 -15.33
C ARG A 215 5.08 0.43 -13.95
N PRO A 216 4.12 0.93 -13.13
CA PRO A 216 4.47 1.41 -11.79
C PRO A 216 5.21 0.37 -10.96
N LEU A 217 4.72 -0.88 -10.92
CA LEU A 217 5.41 -1.97 -10.23
C LEU A 217 6.75 -2.30 -10.88
N TYR A 218 6.82 -2.35 -12.22
CA TYR A 218 8.05 -2.71 -12.91
C TYR A 218 9.16 -1.68 -12.74
N TRP A 219 8.83 -0.38 -12.65
CA TRP A 219 9.80 0.65 -12.28
C TRP A 219 10.34 0.42 -10.87
N LEU A 220 9.48 0.16 -9.87
CA LEU A 220 9.93 -0.12 -8.51
C LEU A 220 10.85 -1.34 -8.46
N LEU A 221 10.46 -2.44 -9.13
CA LEU A 221 11.28 -3.65 -9.19
C LEU A 221 12.59 -3.41 -9.96
N TYR A 222 12.58 -2.55 -10.99
CA TYR A 222 13.79 -2.19 -11.74
C TYR A 222 14.79 -1.44 -10.85
N GLY A 223 14.33 -0.49 -10.05
CA GLY A 223 15.15 0.19 -9.05
C GLY A 223 15.70 -0.75 -7.97
N ILE A 224 14.87 -1.69 -7.46
CA ILE A 224 15.26 -2.68 -6.45
C ILE A 224 16.36 -3.63 -6.97
N ASN A 225 16.29 -4.00 -8.24
CA ASN A 225 17.23 -4.94 -8.88
C ASN A 225 18.35 -4.24 -9.66
N ALA A 226 18.45 -2.90 -9.57
CA ALA A 226 19.41 -2.12 -10.34
C ALA A 226 20.85 -2.37 -9.90
N GLY A 227 21.70 -2.67 -10.87
CA GLY A 227 23.13 -2.51 -10.76
C GLY A 227 23.58 -1.11 -11.21
N PRO A 228 24.90 -0.85 -11.31
CA PRO A 228 25.41 0.47 -11.69
C PRO A 228 24.99 0.96 -13.09
N VAL A 229 24.71 0.04 -14.02
CA VAL A 229 24.25 0.37 -15.37
C VAL A 229 22.80 0.81 -15.34
N GLU A 230 21.96 0.04 -14.69
CA GLU A 230 20.53 0.33 -14.52
C GLU A 230 20.30 1.61 -13.74
N ALA A 231 21.07 1.85 -12.69
CA ALA A 231 20.99 3.08 -11.89
C ALA A 231 21.26 4.33 -12.76
N ARG A 232 22.26 4.25 -13.67
CA ARG A 232 22.54 5.35 -14.62
C ARG A 232 21.42 5.51 -15.67
N ASP A 233 20.85 4.40 -16.17
CA ASP A 233 19.73 4.47 -17.12
C ASP A 233 18.49 5.14 -16.45
N ILE A 234 18.14 4.72 -15.24
CA ILE A 234 17.03 5.33 -14.46
C ILE A 234 17.28 6.82 -14.26
N ALA A 235 18.47 7.19 -13.77
CA ALA A 235 18.83 8.59 -13.52
C ALA A 235 18.76 9.44 -14.79
N ALA A 236 19.28 8.95 -15.91
CA ALA A 236 19.22 9.63 -17.21
C ALA A 236 17.76 9.84 -17.68
N ARG A 237 16.88 8.87 -17.49
CA ARG A 237 15.45 9.00 -17.80
C ARG A 237 14.77 10.06 -16.94
N VAL A 238 15.03 10.04 -15.62
CA VAL A 238 14.52 11.07 -14.71
C VAL A 238 15.03 12.46 -15.12
N ASP A 239 16.31 12.57 -15.42
CA ASP A 239 16.93 13.85 -15.78
C ASP A 239 16.43 14.41 -17.12
N ALA A 240 16.05 13.52 -18.06
CA ALA A 240 15.46 13.88 -19.34
C ALA A 240 13.98 14.28 -19.27
N LEU A 241 13.27 14.04 -18.14
CA LEU A 241 11.88 14.45 -17.97
C LEU A 241 11.80 16.00 -17.99
N GLY A 242 11.11 16.54 -18.99
CA GLY A 242 10.75 17.96 -19.05
C GLY A 242 9.66 18.30 -18.03
N ARG A 243 9.35 19.61 -17.88
CA ARG A 243 8.36 20.12 -16.92
C ARG A 243 6.91 19.72 -17.21
N SER A 244 6.60 19.22 -18.40
CA SER A 244 5.22 18.98 -18.83
C SER A 244 4.96 17.57 -19.34
N ASN A 245 5.99 16.77 -19.53
CA ASN A 245 5.87 15.46 -20.18
C ASN A 245 6.13 14.34 -19.16
N GLY A 246 5.14 13.48 -18.95
CA GLY A 246 5.35 12.19 -18.28
C GLY A 246 5.01 12.13 -16.80
N LEU A 247 3.87 12.70 -16.40
CA LEU A 247 3.31 12.43 -15.05
C LEU A 247 2.89 10.97 -14.89
N THR A 248 2.59 10.29 -15.99
CA THR A 248 2.38 8.84 -15.98
C THR A 248 3.65 8.15 -15.50
N ASP A 249 3.54 7.33 -14.48
CA ASP A 249 4.63 6.59 -13.85
C ASP A 249 5.69 7.45 -13.11
N LEU A 250 5.49 8.78 -12.94
CA LEU A 250 6.51 9.65 -12.36
C LEU A 250 6.91 9.22 -10.94
N SER A 251 5.95 8.96 -10.06
CA SER A 251 6.25 8.52 -8.68
C SER A 251 7.04 7.21 -8.64
N SER A 252 6.67 6.25 -9.48
CA SER A 252 7.37 4.96 -9.55
C SER A 252 8.79 5.10 -10.10
N LEU A 253 8.97 5.94 -11.12
CA LEU A 253 10.29 6.22 -11.68
C LEU A 253 11.19 6.97 -10.70
N LEU A 254 10.65 7.96 -9.98
CA LEU A 254 11.39 8.68 -8.92
C LEU A 254 11.74 7.75 -7.75
N ALA A 255 10.83 6.87 -7.34
CA ALA A 255 11.10 5.90 -6.29
C ALA A 255 12.17 4.88 -6.73
N ALA A 256 12.17 4.46 -8.01
CA ALA A 256 13.22 3.63 -8.58
C ALA A 256 14.60 4.34 -8.57
N ASP A 257 14.63 5.64 -8.91
CA ASP A 257 15.86 6.46 -8.89
C ASP A 257 16.40 6.64 -7.46
N LEU A 258 15.52 6.85 -6.48
CA LEU A 258 15.88 6.90 -5.06
C LEU A 258 16.46 5.58 -4.56
N GLU A 259 15.85 4.45 -4.95
CA GLU A 259 16.29 3.11 -4.55
C GLU A 259 17.64 2.75 -5.18
N ALA A 260 17.83 3.01 -6.48
CA ALA A 260 19.03 2.66 -7.22
C ALA A 260 20.22 3.59 -6.92
N GLY A 261 19.95 4.88 -6.73
CA GLY A 261 20.99 5.92 -6.62
C GLY A 261 21.22 6.47 -5.21
N GLY A 262 20.40 6.05 -4.23
CA GLY A 262 20.58 6.34 -2.81
C GLY A 262 20.67 7.83 -2.46
N SER A 263 21.58 8.17 -1.55
CA SER A 263 21.73 9.53 -1.01
C SER A 263 22.08 10.57 -2.06
N ALA A 264 22.89 10.23 -3.06
CA ALA A 264 23.29 11.15 -4.12
C ALA A 264 22.07 11.60 -4.96
N ARG A 265 21.23 10.66 -5.41
CA ARG A 265 20.01 11.00 -6.16
C ARG A 265 18.99 11.71 -5.31
N ARG A 266 18.88 11.40 -4.03
CA ARG A 266 18.01 12.12 -3.09
C ARG A 266 18.31 13.63 -3.05
N VAL A 267 19.60 14.02 -3.02
CA VAL A 267 20.02 15.42 -3.08
C VAL A 267 19.59 16.09 -4.38
N VAL A 268 19.79 15.42 -5.52
CA VAL A 268 19.40 15.93 -6.84
C VAL A 268 17.89 16.13 -6.93
N LEU A 269 17.11 15.10 -6.55
CA LEU A 269 15.65 15.13 -6.62
C LEU A 269 15.04 16.15 -5.64
N ARG A 270 15.63 16.31 -4.44
CA ARG A 270 15.24 17.36 -3.49
C ARG A 270 15.33 18.74 -4.14
N LYS A 271 16.49 19.08 -4.71
CA LYS A 271 16.70 20.37 -5.40
C LYS A 271 15.71 20.55 -6.55
N ARG A 272 15.50 19.50 -7.34
CA ARG A 272 14.66 19.54 -8.54
C ARG A 272 13.17 19.72 -8.24
N TYR A 273 12.65 19.10 -7.19
CA TYR A 273 11.21 19.09 -6.90
C TYR A 273 10.82 19.97 -5.72
N PHE A 274 11.57 19.96 -4.63
CA PHE A 274 11.13 20.63 -3.40
C PHE A 274 11.75 22.01 -3.20
N GLU A 275 12.86 22.33 -3.87
CA GLU A 275 13.48 23.66 -3.84
C GLU A 275 13.11 24.53 -5.06
N ASP A 276 12.69 23.91 -6.17
CA ASP A 276 12.24 24.60 -7.38
C ASP A 276 10.76 25.03 -7.24
N ARG A 277 10.55 26.32 -6.99
CA ARG A 277 9.21 26.93 -6.82
C ARG A 277 8.32 26.87 -8.06
N SER A 278 8.86 26.56 -9.21
CA SER A 278 8.12 26.50 -10.48
C SER A 278 7.42 25.15 -10.71
N ARG A 279 7.59 24.18 -9.78
CA ARG A 279 6.95 22.87 -9.89
C ARG A 279 5.44 22.95 -9.68
N THR A 280 4.73 22.22 -10.53
CA THR A 280 3.27 22.13 -10.47
C THR A 280 2.80 21.22 -9.34
N LEU A 281 1.54 21.39 -8.91
CA LEU A 281 0.95 20.51 -7.89
C LEU A 281 1.04 19.02 -8.27
N PRO A 282 0.69 18.56 -9.49
CA PRO A 282 0.84 17.15 -9.85
C PRO A 282 2.28 16.63 -9.75
N GLU A 283 3.28 17.41 -10.20
CA GLU A 283 4.68 17.01 -10.07
C GLU A 283 5.10 16.85 -8.61
N LEU A 284 4.67 17.77 -7.75
CA LEU A 284 4.94 17.70 -6.31
C LEU A 284 4.24 16.50 -5.65
N GLN A 285 3.00 16.20 -6.03
CA GLN A 285 2.28 15.03 -5.52
C GLN A 285 3.03 13.73 -5.83
N GLU A 286 3.48 13.57 -7.07
CA GLU A 286 4.24 12.39 -7.48
C GLU A 286 5.60 12.29 -6.76
N ALA A 287 6.30 13.43 -6.60
CA ALA A 287 7.56 13.46 -5.88
C ALA A 287 7.37 13.17 -4.37
N VAL A 288 6.36 13.77 -3.73
CA VAL A 288 6.02 13.47 -2.32
C VAL A 288 5.74 11.99 -2.17
N LEU A 289 4.93 11.40 -3.05
CA LEU A 289 4.58 9.97 -3.00
C LEU A 289 5.83 9.08 -3.09
N ALA A 290 6.75 9.38 -4.03
CA ALA A 290 8.00 8.63 -4.19
C ALA A 290 8.88 8.69 -2.92
N PHE A 291 9.06 9.88 -2.35
CA PHE A 291 9.86 10.06 -1.14
C PHE A 291 9.20 9.44 0.09
N THR A 292 7.88 9.54 0.20
CA THR A 292 7.11 8.93 1.30
C THR A 292 7.27 7.42 1.33
N VAL A 293 7.06 6.71 0.21
CA VAL A 293 7.19 5.24 0.20
C VAL A 293 8.61 4.79 0.46
N HIS A 294 9.61 5.57 -0.01
CA HIS A 294 11.01 5.28 0.23
C HIS A 294 11.40 5.49 1.71
N ALA A 295 10.91 6.56 2.34
CA ALA A 295 11.14 6.84 3.76
C ALA A 295 10.44 5.82 4.67
N ASP A 296 9.21 5.41 4.34
CA ASP A 296 8.47 4.40 5.11
C ASP A 296 9.14 3.03 5.08
N ALA A 297 9.78 2.70 3.96
CA ALA A 297 10.54 1.46 3.81
C ALA A 297 11.98 1.56 4.32
N GLY A 298 12.43 2.75 4.72
CA GLY A 298 13.77 3.02 5.23
C GLY A 298 13.88 2.95 6.75
N ASP A 299 15.05 3.28 7.24
CA ASP A 299 15.33 3.40 8.66
C ASP A 299 14.82 4.74 9.26
N ALA A 300 14.97 4.88 10.57
CA ALA A 300 14.54 6.10 11.27
C ALA A 300 15.33 7.36 10.85
N ALA A 301 16.58 7.21 10.41
CA ALA A 301 17.38 8.34 9.94
C ALA A 301 16.87 8.85 8.60
N LEU A 302 16.65 7.95 7.64
CA LEU A 302 16.07 8.31 6.33
C LEU A 302 14.69 8.98 6.47
N ARG A 303 13.87 8.48 7.39
CA ARG A 303 12.54 9.06 7.66
C ARG A 303 12.65 10.46 8.23
N ARG A 304 13.56 10.72 9.19
CA ARG A 304 13.81 12.05 9.74
C ARG A 304 14.34 13.03 8.70
N ASP A 305 15.28 12.60 7.86
CA ASP A 305 15.82 13.43 6.77
C ASP A 305 14.72 13.83 5.77
N THR A 306 13.84 12.86 5.42
CA THR A 306 12.71 13.13 4.54
C THR A 306 11.69 14.08 5.19
N ALA A 307 11.40 13.90 6.48
CA ALA A 307 10.51 14.78 7.23
C ALA A 307 11.07 16.21 7.32
N ALA A 308 12.36 16.38 7.57
CA ALA A 308 13.01 17.69 7.56
C ALA A 308 12.94 18.36 6.17
N MET A 309 13.12 17.59 5.11
CA MET A 309 12.96 18.07 3.72
C MET A 309 11.51 18.51 3.46
N PHE A 310 10.52 17.75 3.89
CA PHE A 310 9.10 18.10 3.77
C PHE A 310 8.76 19.35 4.59
N GLY A 311 9.33 19.53 5.79
CA GLY A 311 9.26 20.78 6.55
C GLY A 311 9.82 21.97 5.76
N GLY A 312 10.94 21.77 5.02
CA GLY A 312 11.47 22.76 4.09
C GLY A 312 10.50 23.11 2.96
N MET A 313 9.82 22.13 2.40
CA MET A 313 8.80 22.31 1.35
C MET A 313 7.65 23.21 1.82
N VAL A 314 7.20 23.09 3.08
CA VAL A 314 6.14 23.95 3.65
C VAL A 314 6.51 25.44 3.53
N ARG A 315 7.78 25.80 3.69
CA ARG A 315 8.29 27.17 3.56
C ARG A 315 8.44 27.58 2.10
N THR A 316 8.90 26.66 1.23
CA THR A 316 9.19 26.94 -0.19
C THR A 316 7.90 27.02 -1.02
N HIS A 317 6.99 26.07 -0.82
CA HIS A 317 5.72 25.92 -1.57
C HIS A 317 4.52 26.23 -0.67
N ARG A 318 4.47 27.45 -0.12
CA ARG A 318 3.48 27.86 0.90
C ARG A 318 2.04 27.54 0.54
N ALA A 319 1.65 27.76 -0.73
CA ALA A 319 0.28 27.45 -1.18
C ALA A 319 -0.06 25.96 -1.08
N LEU A 320 0.93 25.08 -1.19
CA LEU A 320 0.80 23.62 -1.24
C LEU A 320 1.33 22.94 0.02
N GLY A 321 1.66 23.71 1.08
CA GLY A 321 2.28 23.17 2.30
C GLY A 321 1.46 22.06 3.00
N GLY A 322 0.15 22.03 2.80
CA GLY A 322 -0.69 20.94 3.32
C GLY A 322 -0.47 19.57 2.67
N LEU A 323 0.20 19.52 1.52
CA LEU A 323 0.44 18.28 0.78
C LEU A 323 1.22 17.22 1.60
N VAL A 324 2.13 17.65 2.44
CA VAL A 324 2.99 16.79 3.27
C VAL A 324 2.54 16.69 4.73
N ALA A 325 1.44 17.35 5.10
CA ALA A 325 1.01 17.45 6.49
C ALA A 325 0.68 16.07 7.11
N ALA A 326 0.00 15.20 6.36
CA ALA A 326 -0.35 13.87 6.83
C ALA A 326 0.89 12.98 7.07
N ASP A 327 1.90 13.06 6.20
CA ASP A 327 3.14 12.31 6.37
C ASP A 327 3.94 12.81 7.57
N LEU A 328 4.06 14.14 7.75
CA LEU A 328 4.73 14.74 8.90
C LEU A 328 4.03 14.37 10.22
N ALA A 329 2.67 14.35 10.24
CA ALA A 329 1.90 13.91 11.41
C ALA A 329 2.14 12.43 11.72
N ARG A 330 2.08 11.56 10.72
CA ARG A 330 2.30 10.11 10.85
C ARG A 330 3.71 9.78 11.33
N TRP A 331 4.71 10.58 10.93
CA TRP A 331 6.11 10.46 11.38
C TRP A 331 6.38 11.22 12.66
N GLN A 332 5.37 11.88 13.26
CA GLN A 332 5.48 12.68 14.48
C GLN A 332 6.56 13.78 14.40
N TYR A 333 6.73 14.34 13.21
CA TYR A 333 7.66 15.45 12.99
C TYR A 333 6.98 16.77 13.31
N TRP A 334 7.08 17.21 14.57
CA TRP A 334 6.40 18.40 15.08
C TRP A 334 7.22 19.69 14.97
N GLU A 335 8.41 19.62 14.38
CA GLU A 335 9.25 20.79 14.14
C GLU A 335 8.64 21.76 13.11
N ALA A 336 7.75 21.30 12.25
CA ALA A 336 7.03 22.13 11.28
C ALA A 336 5.82 22.87 11.88
N VAL A 337 5.48 22.70 13.17
CA VAL A 337 4.33 23.35 13.82
C VAL A 337 4.39 24.89 13.69
N PRO A 338 5.49 25.59 13.98
CA PRO A 338 5.56 27.04 13.81
C PRO A 338 5.31 27.50 12.35
N ASP A 339 5.84 26.77 11.37
CA ASP A 339 5.64 27.05 9.95
C ASP A 339 4.15 26.92 9.56
N TYR A 340 3.47 25.88 10.03
CA TYR A 340 2.05 25.67 9.78
C TYR A 340 1.16 26.70 10.47
N ILE A 341 1.49 27.12 11.70
CA ILE A 341 0.77 28.20 12.38
C ILE A 341 0.90 29.51 11.58
N ALA A 342 2.12 29.84 11.13
CA ALA A 342 2.36 30.99 10.28
C ALA A 342 1.62 30.90 8.93
N LEU A 343 1.53 29.69 8.37
CA LEU A 343 0.83 29.44 7.12
C LEU A 343 -0.69 29.61 7.25
N LEU A 344 -1.32 29.14 8.34
CA LEU A 344 -2.75 29.36 8.61
C LEU A 344 -3.13 30.82 8.76
N ARG A 345 -2.22 31.64 9.31
CA ARG A 345 -2.43 33.10 9.49
C ARG A 345 -2.22 33.87 8.20
N SER A 346 -1.56 33.27 7.21
CA SER A 346 -1.29 33.89 5.92
C SER A 346 -2.40 33.60 4.92
N ARG A 347 -2.52 34.44 3.87
CA ARG A 347 -3.40 34.18 2.72
C ARG A 347 -2.74 33.31 1.65
N ALA A 348 -1.53 32.78 1.92
CA ALA A 348 -0.76 32.03 0.93
C ALA A 348 -1.24 30.57 0.77
N LEU A 349 -1.92 30.00 1.77
CA LEU A 349 -2.37 28.61 1.75
C LEU A 349 -3.55 28.44 0.81
N HIS A 350 -3.44 27.51 -0.13
CA HIS A 350 -4.56 27.14 -1.00
C HIS A 350 -5.70 26.52 -0.16
N PRO A 351 -6.98 26.87 -0.40
CA PRO A 351 -8.11 26.43 0.42
C PRO A 351 -8.19 24.90 0.62
N VAL A 352 -7.93 24.11 -0.42
CA VAL A 352 -7.92 22.63 -0.36
C VAL A 352 -6.85 22.08 0.59
N MET A 353 -5.75 22.81 0.78
CA MET A 353 -4.63 22.40 1.66
C MET A 353 -4.87 22.76 3.13
N ARG A 354 -5.98 23.45 3.45
CA ARG A 354 -6.24 23.93 4.81
C ARG A 354 -6.56 22.79 5.78
N GLN A 355 -7.42 21.85 5.39
CA GLN A 355 -7.83 20.76 6.28
C GLN A 355 -6.63 19.89 6.69
N PRO A 356 -5.76 19.39 5.79
CA PRO A 356 -4.56 18.67 6.19
C PRO A 356 -3.67 19.43 7.19
N VAL A 357 -3.57 20.76 7.08
CA VAL A 357 -2.80 21.58 8.02
C VAL A 357 -3.48 21.63 9.40
N LEU A 358 -4.80 21.77 9.46
CA LEU A 358 -5.56 21.75 10.72
C LEU A 358 -5.41 20.38 11.40
N ASP A 359 -5.52 19.29 10.65
CA ASP A 359 -5.38 17.92 11.16
C ASP A 359 -3.97 17.69 11.74
N TYR A 360 -2.92 18.15 11.06
CA TYR A 360 -1.54 18.07 11.55
C TYR A 360 -1.36 18.84 12.87
N LEU A 361 -1.84 20.10 12.93
CA LEU A 361 -1.72 20.92 14.13
C LEU A 361 -2.51 20.33 15.30
N THR A 362 -3.70 19.78 15.03
CA THR A 362 -4.51 19.08 16.05
C THR A 362 -3.79 17.83 16.55
N ALA A 363 -3.25 17.00 15.64
CA ALA A 363 -2.53 15.77 15.98
C ALA A 363 -1.25 16.05 16.80
N SER A 364 -0.64 17.23 16.67
CA SER A 364 0.55 17.61 17.43
C SER A 364 0.30 17.72 18.95
N GLY A 365 -0.95 17.98 19.36
CA GLY A 365 -1.34 18.18 20.76
C GLY A 365 -0.72 19.41 21.42
N ARG A 366 0.04 20.24 20.71
CA ARG A 366 0.74 21.40 21.27
C ARG A 366 -0.23 22.52 21.57
N PRO A 367 -0.12 23.20 22.74
CA PRO A 367 -1.04 24.28 23.10
C PRO A 367 -1.09 25.43 22.10
N ASP A 368 0.07 25.85 21.54
CA ASP A 368 0.18 26.88 20.52
C ASP A 368 -0.50 26.51 19.20
N ALA A 369 -0.40 25.24 18.80
CA ALA A 369 -1.05 24.69 17.63
C ALA A 369 -2.58 24.62 17.80
N LEU A 370 -3.06 24.10 18.94
CA LEU A 370 -4.49 24.03 19.26
C LEU A 370 -5.14 25.41 19.33
N ALA A 371 -4.46 26.41 19.91
CA ALA A 371 -4.92 27.79 19.92
C ALA A 371 -5.04 28.37 18.50
N ALA A 372 -4.08 28.06 17.60
CA ALA A 372 -4.12 28.49 16.22
C ALA A 372 -5.27 27.86 15.44
N VAL A 373 -5.57 26.56 15.68
CA VAL A 373 -6.71 25.84 15.09
C VAL A 373 -8.01 26.51 15.54
N ALA A 374 -8.21 26.72 16.86
CA ALA A 374 -9.41 27.35 17.41
C ALA A 374 -9.65 28.77 16.84
N ALA A 375 -8.60 29.60 16.75
CA ALA A 375 -8.68 30.92 16.15
C ALA A 375 -9.08 30.87 14.68
N SER A 376 -8.53 29.91 13.92
CA SER A 376 -8.82 29.66 12.51
C SER A 376 -10.27 29.26 12.26
N GLU A 377 -10.84 28.43 13.13
CA GLU A 377 -12.25 28.01 13.08
C GLU A 377 -13.21 29.13 13.48
N ALA A 378 -12.86 29.94 14.47
CA ALA A 378 -13.63 31.11 14.88
C ALA A 378 -13.78 32.10 13.72
N LEU A 379 -12.67 32.43 13.03
CA LEU A 379 -12.68 33.30 11.85
C LEU A 379 -13.56 32.76 10.71
N ARG A 380 -13.60 31.46 10.52
CA ARG A 380 -14.46 30.83 9.51
C ARG A 380 -15.95 30.98 9.85
N ARG A 381 -16.31 30.79 11.14
CA ARG A 381 -17.70 30.95 11.61
C ARG A 381 -18.18 32.39 11.46
N THR A 382 -17.36 33.37 11.80
CA THR A 382 -17.68 34.79 11.66
C THR A 382 -17.72 35.24 10.20
N GLY A 383 -16.81 34.75 9.35
CA GLY A 383 -16.79 35.02 7.90
C GLY A 383 -17.95 34.40 7.14
N SER A 384 -18.42 33.22 7.57
CA SER A 384 -19.60 32.54 6.98
C SER A 384 -20.92 33.23 7.35
N ALA A 385 -20.97 33.97 8.46
CA ALA A 385 -22.13 34.76 8.82
C ALA A 385 -22.31 36.03 7.95
N ALA A 386 -21.29 36.42 7.18
CA ALA A 386 -21.32 37.56 6.26
C ALA A 386 -21.63 37.18 4.79
N VAL A 387 -22.10 35.96 4.53
CA VAL A 387 -22.57 35.59 3.18
C VAL A 387 -23.92 36.26 2.93
N ILE A 388 -23.89 37.26 2.04
CA ILE A 388 -25.05 37.94 1.50
C ILE A 388 -26.07 36.89 0.99
N PRO A 389 -27.35 36.96 1.38
CA PRO A 389 -28.34 36.01 0.93
C PRO A 389 -28.43 36.03 -0.61
N THR A 390 -28.44 34.84 -1.20
CA THR A 390 -28.47 34.59 -2.65
C THR A 390 -29.60 35.29 -3.40
N ALA A 391 -30.58 35.86 -2.67
CA ALA A 391 -31.68 36.65 -3.22
C ALA A 391 -31.25 37.99 -3.85
N ALA A 392 -30.06 38.53 -3.51
CA ALA A 392 -29.58 39.80 -4.06
C ALA A 392 -28.92 39.67 -5.46
N LEU A 393 -28.50 38.46 -5.82
CA LEU A 393 -27.87 38.17 -7.12
C LEU A 393 -28.88 37.95 -8.28
N LEU A 394 -30.16 37.75 -7.97
CA LEU A 394 -31.22 37.56 -8.97
C LEU A 394 -31.93 38.86 -9.36
N SER A 395 -31.64 40.00 -8.69
CA SER A 395 -32.34 41.27 -8.94
C SER A 395 -31.63 42.22 -9.91
N GLY A 396 -30.50 41.84 -10.53
CA GLY A 396 -29.94 42.58 -11.70
C GLY A 396 -29.61 44.07 -11.48
N ARG A 397 -29.35 44.53 -10.24
CA ARG A 397 -28.94 45.91 -9.98
C ARG A 397 -27.50 45.92 -9.43
N ILE A 398 -26.57 46.17 -10.34
CA ILE A 398 -25.19 46.59 -10.01
C ILE A 398 -25.20 48.11 -10.02
N PRO A 399 -24.69 48.79 -9.00
CA PRO A 399 -24.41 50.23 -9.03
C PRO A 399 -23.17 50.50 -9.87
#